data_d0f6ebccfe5f561a9b9f24bf03af49ba
#
_entry.id   d0f6ebccfe5f561a9b9f24bf03af49ba
#
_cell.length_a   1.000
_cell.length_b   1.000
_cell.length_c   1.000
_cell.angle_alpha   90.00
_cell.angle_beta   90.00
_cell.angle_gamma   90.00
#
_symmetry.space_group_name_H-M   'P 1'
#
loop_
_entity.id
_entity.type
_entity.pdbx_description
1 polymer ?
#
loop_
_entity_poly.entity_id
_entity_poly.type
_entity_poly.pdbx_seq_one_letter_code
_entity_poly.pdbx_strand_id
1 'polypeptide(L)'
;KQNIETYTKGLSYTDQATTEFLNQLNHIDRPITVVFYGDHLPGIYSTAYSSKDNILGLHETDYFIWSNDASKSAGTKLDDVSSAYTSSNYFSAQLASHLNAKVSPYLAFLTKMHETIPAISIPSSAGGNTDEPVYLDAAGNRINNKQLSKEAKTMLHDYQLIQYDMNVGKNYLKDTGFVDLPQ
;
A
#
# COMPACT_ATOMS: atom_id res chain seq x y z
N LYS A 1 -28.92 9.60 -4.45
CA LYS A 1 -28.77 9.60 -5.93
C LYS A 1 -27.92 10.78 -6.37
N GLN A 2 -28.27 12.01 -6.00
CA GLN A 2 -27.54 13.25 -6.36
C GLN A 2 -26.08 13.25 -5.87
N ASN A 3 -25.78 12.75 -4.66
CA ASN A 3 -24.42 12.71 -4.12
C ASN A 3 -23.51 11.76 -4.92
N ILE A 4 -24.04 10.63 -5.39
CA ILE A 4 -23.30 9.66 -6.21
C ILE A 4 -22.98 10.28 -7.56
N GLU A 5 -23.94 10.91 -8.22
CA GLU A 5 -23.74 11.57 -9.52
C GLU A 5 -22.69 12.68 -9.43
N THR A 6 -22.74 13.52 -8.39
CA THR A 6 -21.75 14.57 -8.15
C THR A 6 -20.36 14.00 -7.91
N TYR A 7 -20.28 12.94 -7.09
CA TYR A 7 -19.00 12.28 -6.81
C TYR A 7 -18.39 11.64 -8.06
N THR A 8 -19.20 10.90 -8.83
CA THR A 8 -18.73 10.28 -10.09
C THR A 8 -18.23 11.31 -11.09
N LYS A 9 -18.91 12.48 -11.17
CA LYS A 9 -18.41 13.58 -12.00
C LYS A 9 -17.10 14.16 -11.48
N GLY A 10 -16.95 14.27 -10.16
CA GLY A 10 -15.68 14.67 -9.53
C GLY A 10 -14.55 13.71 -9.87
N LEU A 11 -14.78 12.40 -9.79
CA LEU A 11 -13.80 11.38 -10.19
C LEU A 11 -13.37 11.54 -11.65
N SER A 12 -14.29 11.81 -12.56
CA SER A 12 -13.97 12.06 -13.98
C SER A 12 -13.03 13.25 -14.16
N TYR A 13 -13.20 14.33 -13.39
CA TYR A 13 -12.29 15.47 -13.43
C TYR A 13 -10.91 15.14 -12.83
N THR A 14 -10.89 14.36 -11.74
CA THR A 14 -9.63 13.89 -11.13
C THR A 14 -8.88 13.01 -12.11
N ASP A 15 -9.55 12.09 -12.78
CA ASP A 15 -8.96 11.20 -13.79
C ASP A 15 -8.34 12.00 -14.95
N GLN A 16 -9.08 12.98 -15.48
CA GLN A 16 -8.54 13.87 -16.50
C GLN A 16 -7.32 14.65 -16.00
N ALA A 17 -7.40 15.25 -14.81
CA ALA A 17 -6.29 16.03 -14.24
C ALA A 17 -5.06 15.14 -13.97
N THR A 18 -5.27 13.91 -13.49
CA THR A 18 -4.20 12.93 -13.28
C THR A 18 -3.53 12.56 -14.61
N THR A 19 -4.32 12.30 -15.63
CA THR A 19 -3.81 12.02 -16.98
C THR A 19 -2.98 13.17 -17.53
N GLU A 20 -3.47 14.40 -17.43
CA GLU A 20 -2.74 15.59 -17.85
C GLU A 20 -1.44 15.78 -17.06
N PHE A 21 -1.47 15.56 -15.75
CA PHE A 21 -0.30 15.64 -14.86
C PHE A 21 0.77 14.61 -15.25
N LEU A 22 0.40 13.33 -15.41
CA LEU A 22 1.34 12.29 -15.82
C LEU A 22 1.93 12.55 -17.22
N ASN A 23 1.11 13.05 -18.16
CA ASN A 23 1.58 13.45 -19.48
C ASN A 23 2.61 14.60 -19.40
N GLN A 24 2.41 15.60 -18.52
CA GLN A 24 3.40 16.65 -18.30
C GLN A 24 4.69 16.10 -17.72
N LEU A 25 4.61 15.19 -16.73
CA LEU A 25 5.78 14.55 -16.15
C LEU A 25 6.55 13.71 -17.19
N ASN A 26 5.85 13.13 -18.15
CA ASN A 26 6.49 12.32 -19.20
C ASN A 26 7.36 13.14 -20.16
N HIS A 27 7.13 14.46 -20.24
CA HIS A 27 7.95 15.37 -21.05
C HIS A 27 9.19 15.89 -20.30
N ILE A 28 9.36 15.54 -19.03
CA ILE A 28 10.52 15.94 -18.25
C ILE A 28 11.66 14.96 -18.48
N ASP A 29 12.80 15.46 -18.96
CA ASP A 29 14.00 14.66 -19.27
C ASP A 29 14.84 14.37 -18.00
N ARG A 30 14.21 13.77 -17.02
CA ARG A 30 14.86 13.17 -15.83
C ARG A 30 13.94 12.09 -15.26
N PRO A 31 14.50 11.04 -14.63
CA PRO A 31 13.71 9.98 -14.02
C PRO A 31 12.73 10.51 -12.96
N ILE A 32 11.45 10.22 -13.15
CA ILE A 32 10.38 10.53 -12.18
C ILE A 32 9.51 9.31 -12.03
N THR A 33 9.25 8.94 -10.78
CA THR A 33 8.32 7.88 -10.43
C THR A 33 7.26 8.42 -9.46
N VAL A 34 6.02 8.05 -9.69
CA VAL A 34 4.85 8.47 -8.92
C VAL A 34 4.22 7.24 -8.29
N VAL A 35 3.96 7.29 -6.99
CA VAL A 35 3.04 6.40 -6.30
C VAL A 35 1.74 7.16 -6.08
N PHE A 36 0.68 6.71 -6.70
CA PHE A 36 -0.65 7.30 -6.58
C PHE A 36 -1.58 6.31 -5.88
N TYR A 37 -2.36 6.79 -4.92
CA TYR A 37 -3.30 5.95 -4.20
C TYR A 37 -4.46 6.78 -3.63
N GLY A 38 -5.62 6.14 -3.47
CA GLY A 38 -6.71 6.71 -2.69
C GLY A 38 -6.45 6.50 -1.21
N ASP A 39 -6.67 7.54 -0.40
CA ASP A 39 -6.51 7.48 1.06
C ASP A 39 -7.72 6.82 1.75
N HIS A 40 -8.92 7.05 1.25
CA HIS A 40 -10.17 6.46 1.72
C HIS A 40 -11.31 6.64 0.71
N LEU A 41 -12.37 5.86 0.86
CA LEU A 41 -13.61 6.07 0.12
C LEU A 41 -14.40 7.28 0.65
N PRO A 42 -15.25 7.90 -0.20
CA PRO A 42 -16.07 9.02 0.22
C PRO A 42 -17.16 8.61 1.23
N GLY A 43 -17.56 9.53 2.10
CA GLY A 43 -18.57 9.31 3.14
C GLY A 43 -20.02 9.15 2.64
N ILE A 44 -20.23 8.79 1.37
CA ILE A 44 -21.58 8.61 0.76
C ILE A 44 -22.15 7.22 0.97
N TYR A 45 -21.39 6.30 1.56
CA TYR A 45 -21.74 4.90 1.75
C TYR A 45 -22.28 4.58 3.16
N SER A 46 -22.92 5.55 3.83
CA SER A 46 -23.36 5.39 5.22
C SER A 46 -24.23 4.17 5.48
N THR A 47 -25.09 3.81 4.52
CA THR A 47 -25.94 2.62 4.62
C THR A 47 -25.16 1.32 4.43
N ALA A 48 -24.05 1.33 3.70
CA ALA A 48 -23.23 0.15 3.49
C ALA A 48 -22.44 -0.24 4.76
N TYR A 49 -22.09 0.74 5.60
CA TYR A 49 -21.42 0.50 6.90
C TYR A 49 -22.28 -0.28 7.91
N SER A 50 -23.59 -0.39 7.69
CA SER A 50 -24.47 -1.16 8.57
C SER A 50 -24.26 -2.68 8.45
N SER A 51 -23.64 -3.16 7.38
CA SER A 51 -23.33 -4.58 7.18
C SER A 51 -21.83 -4.84 7.39
N LYS A 52 -21.52 -5.79 8.27
CA LYS A 52 -20.13 -6.24 8.52
C LYS A 52 -19.45 -6.82 7.27
N ASP A 53 -20.23 -7.37 6.34
CA ASP A 53 -19.70 -7.97 5.10
C ASP A 53 -19.12 -6.92 4.15
N ASN A 54 -19.57 -5.65 4.26
CA ASN A 54 -19.10 -4.57 3.42
C ASN A 54 -17.85 -3.85 3.99
N ILE A 55 -17.52 -4.05 5.26
CA ILE A 55 -16.51 -3.24 5.95
C ILE A 55 -15.15 -3.33 5.25
N LEU A 56 -14.74 -4.51 4.79
CA LEU A 56 -13.46 -4.65 4.09
C LEU A 56 -13.45 -3.83 2.79
N GLY A 57 -14.46 -4.03 1.92
CA GLY A 57 -14.56 -3.30 0.65
C GLY A 57 -14.69 -1.78 0.82
N LEU A 58 -15.24 -1.31 1.96
CA LEU A 58 -15.29 0.13 2.27
C LEU A 58 -13.94 0.72 2.69
N HIS A 59 -12.90 -0.11 2.85
CA HIS A 59 -11.53 0.28 3.13
C HIS A 59 -10.58 -0.05 1.98
N GLU A 60 -11.12 -0.34 0.80
CA GLU A 60 -10.35 -0.60 -0.42
C GLU A 60 -10.35 0.64 -1.31
N THR A 61 -9.18 0.95 -1.86
CA THR A 61 -8.97 2.03 -2.83
C THR A 61 -7.99 1.58 -3.89
N ASP A 62 -8.02 2.24 -5.05
CA ASP A 62 -7.08 1.97 -6.12
C ASP A 62 -5.71 2.59 -5.85
N TYR A 63 -4.66 1.97 -6.37
CA TYR A 63 -3.31 2.51 -6.38
C TYR A 63 -2.57 2.14 -7.67
N PHE A 64 -1.54 2.91 -8.00
CA PHE A 64 -0.58 2.55 -9.04
C PHE A 64 0.81 3.14 -8.76
N ILE A 65 1.83 2.49 -9.33
CA ILE A 65 3.18 3.01 -9.42
C ILE A 65 3.47 3.25 -10.90
N TRP A 66 3.84 4.48 -11.25
CA TRP A 66 4.09 4.90 -12.61
C TRP A 66 5.45 5.60 -12.73
N SER A 67 6.14 5.36 -13.82
CA SER A 67 7.42 6.01 -14.15
C SER A 67 7.38 6.63 -15.54
N ASN A 68 7.99 7.81 -15.70
CA ASN A 68 8.09 8.48 -16.98
C ASN A 68 9.09 7.81 -17.93
N ASP A 69 9.12 8.23 -19.20
CA ASP A 69 9.98 7.64 -20.22
C ASP A 69 11.48 7.79 -19.90
N ALA A 70 11.89 8.88 -19.24
CA ALA A 70 13.27 9.05 -18.80
C ALA A 70 13.70 8.00 -17.75
N SER A 71 12.77 7.49 -16.96
CA SER A 71 13.03 6.42 -15.99
C SER A 71 13.40 5.09 -16.66
N LYS A 72 12.85 4.79 -17.84
CA LYS A 72 13.16 3.57 -18.61
C LYS A 72 14.63 3.53 -19.02
N SER A 73 15.19 4.65 -19.44
CA SER A 73 16.60 4.75 -19.77
C SER A 73 17.52 4.70 -18.55
N ALA A 74 17.00 5.00 -17.36
CA ALA A 74 17.73 4.89 -16.10
C ALA A 74 17.74 3.47 -15.50
N GLY A 75 17.16 2.48 -16.18
CA GLY A 75 17.14 1.08 -15.75
C GLY A 75 16.05 0.74 -14.74
N THR A 76 15.05 1.61 -14.61
CA THR A 76 13.87 1.31 -13.78
C THR A 76 13.18 0.05 -14.27
N LYS A 77 12.91 -0.86 -13.36
CA LYS A 77 12.17 -2.08 -13.65
C LYS A 77 10.68 -1.74 -13.78
N LEU A 78 10.19 -1.74 -15.02
CA LEU A 78 8.77 -1.53 -15.29
C LEU A 78 8.12 -2.92 -15.32
N ASP A 79 7.43 -3.24 -14.25
CA ASP A 79 6.65 -4.48 -14.19
C ASP A 79 5.34 -4.33 -14.98
N ASP A 80 4.80 -5.47 -15.40
CA ASP A 80 3.47 -5.53 -15.98
C ASP A 80 2.42 -4.98 -15.03
N VAL A 81 1.34 -4.46 -15.57
CA VAL A 81 0.21 -3.98 -14.77
C VAL A 81 -0.30 -5.13 -13.90
N SER A 82 -0.17 -4.97 -12.60
CA SER A 82 -0.68 -5.93 -11.62
C SER A 82 -1.95 -5.36 -10.98
N SER A 83 -2.98 -6.18 -10.90
CA SER A 83 -4.20 -5.91 -10.11
C SER A 83 -4.15 -6.59 -8.73
N ALA A 84 -2.96 -6.94 -8.26
CA ALA A 84 -2.79 -7.60 -6.97
C ALA A 84 -3.14 -6.66 -5.81
N TYR A 85 -3.82 -7.21 -4.81
CA TYR A 85 -4.10 -6.50 -3.56
C TYR A 85 -2.80 -6.25 -2.79
N THR A 86 -2.73 -5.08 -2.18
CA THR A 86 -1.64 -4.68 -1.29
C THR A 86 -2.17 -3.80 -0.17
N SER A 87 -1.32 -3.40 0.75
CA SER A 87 -1.63 -2.42 1.78
C SER A 87 -0.56 -1.34 1.85
N SER A 88 -0.94 -0.15 2.35
CA SER A 88 -0.09 1.06 2.30
C SER A 88 1.26 0.93 3.01
N ASN A 89 1.36 0.04 4.01
CA ASN A 89 2.61 -0.24 4.71
C ASN A 89 3.70 -0.85 3.79
N TYR A 90 3.32 -1.39 2.63
CA TYR A 90 4.25 -1.97 1.65
C TYR A 90 4.62 -1.01 0.50
N PHE A 91 4.00 0.16 0.39
CA PHE A 91 4.24 1.06 -0.75
C PHE A 91 5.70 1.45 -0.92
N SER A 92 6.43 1.70 0.16
CA SER A 92 7.86 2.02 0.08
C SER A 92 8.71 0.85 -0.43
N ALA A 93 8.39 -0.39 -0.01
CA ALA A 93 9.08 -1.58 -0.49
C ALA A 93 8.76 -1.87 -1.95
N GLN A 94 7.50 -1.72 -2.36
CA GLN A 94 7.09 -1.87 -3.76
C GLN A 94 7.70 -0.80 -4.67
N LEU A 95 7.74 0.45 -4.21
CA LEU A 95 8.43 1.54 -4.92
C LEU A 95 9.91 1.24 -5.11
N ALA A 96 10.59 0.78 -4.06
CA ALA A 96 12.01 0.41 -4.14
C ALA A 96 12.25 -0.75 -5.10
N SER A 97 11.36 -1.75 -5.10
CA SER A 97 11.40 -2.87 -6.05
C SER A 97 11.19 -2.39 -7.49
N HIS A 98 10.19 -1.54 -7.73
CA HIS A 98 9.91 -0.93 -9.02
C HIS A 98 11.11 -0.13 -9.57
N LEU A 99 11.80 0.61 -8.69
CA LEU A 99 12.99 1.38 -9.03
C LEU A 99 14.25 0.53 -9.16
N ASN A 100 14.18 -0.76 -8.86
CA ASN A 100 15.36 -1.63 -8.72
C ASN A 100 16.44 -0.99 -7.79
N ALA A 101 15.97 -0.37 -6.71
CA ALA A 101 16.81 0.39 -5.81
C ALA A 101 17.50 -0.50 -4.78
N LYS A 102 18.71 -0.09 -4.38
CA LYS A 102 19.39 -0.64 -3.21
C LYS A 102 18.56 -0.29 -1.97
N VAL A 103 18.29 -1.26 -1.12
CA VAL A 103 17.37 -1.09 0.02
C VAL A 103 18.03 -1.38 1.36
N SER A 104 17.47 -0.80 2.42
CA SER A 104 17.82 -1.16 3.79
C SER A 104 17.31 -2.56 4.17
N PRO A 105 17.87 -3.20 5.21
CA PRO A 105 17.33 -4.44 5.74
C PRO A 105 15.84 -4.34 6.10
N TYR A 106 15.37 -3.19 6.57
CA TYR A 106 13.96 -2.96 6.85
C TYR A 106 13.08 -3.04 5.60
N LEU A 107 13.48 -2.39 4.50
CA LEU A 107 12.71 -2.49 3.25
C LEU A 107 12.79 -3.90 2.63
N ALA A 108 13.93 -4.58 2.76
CA ALA A 108 14.04 -5.99 2.36
C ALA A 108 13.10 -6.90 3.19
N PHE A 109 12.99 -6.63 4.49
CA PHE A 109 12.03 -7.31 5.36
C PHE A 109 10.58 -7.07 4.91
N LEU A 110 10.20 -5.81 4.61
CA LEU A 110 8.87 -5.49 4.11
C LEU A 110 8.57 -6.16 2.75
N THR A 111 9.56 -6.23 1.87
CA THR A 111 9.42 -6.95 0.59
C THR A 111 9.10 -8.43 0.84
N LYS A 112 9.87 -9.09 1.71
CA LYS A 112 9.64 -10.49 2.06
C LYS A 112 8.30 -10.72 2.77
N MET A 113 7.90 -9.79 3.61
CA MET A 113 6.61 -9.84 4.29
C MET A 113 5.45 -9.69 3.29
N HIS A 114 5.57 -8.79 2.31
CA HIS A 114 4.59 -8.60 1.24
C HIS A 114 4.41 -9.86 0.37
N GLU A 115 5.49 -10.57 0.05
CA GLU A 115 5.42 -11.86 -0.66
C GLU A 115 4.65 -12.93 0.14
N THR A 116 4.70 -12.85 1.47
CA THR A 116 4.10 -13.83 2.38
C THR A 116 2.66 -13.46 2.79
N ILE A 117 2.42 -12.19 3.01
CA ILE A 117 1.12 -11.59 3.38
C ILE A 117 0.92 -10.33 2.53
N PRO A 118 0.32 -10.47 1.34
CA PRO A 118 0.22 -9.38 0.37
C PRO A 118 -0.49 -8.12 0.86
N ALA A 119 -1.51 -8.27 1.71
CA ALA A 119 -2.20 -7.11 2.25
C ALA A 119 -2.66 -7.33 3.71
N ILE A 120 -2.62 -6.23 4.47
CA ILE A 120 -3.08 -6.16 5.86
C ILE A 120 -4.06 -5.00 5.94
N SER A 121 -5.29 -5.27 6.32
CA SER A 121 -6.31 -4.27 6.59
C SER A 121 -6.65 -4.25 8.08
N ILE A 122 -6.78 -3.06 8.64
CA ILE A 122 -7.28 -2.86 10.00
C ILE A 122 -8.59 -2.07 9.88
N PRO A 123 -9.68 -2.72 9.44
CA PRO A 123 -10.94 -2.04 9.25
C PRO A 123 -11.49 -1.57 10.60
N SER A 124 -11.97 -0.34 10.65
CA SER A 124 -12.67 0.17 11.82
C SER A 124 -14.17 0.05 11.61
N SER A 125 -14.88 -0.54 12.57
CA SER A 125 -16.34 -0.53 12.57
C SER A 125 -16.89 0.88 12.82
N ALA A 126 -18.08 1.17 12.31
CA ALA A 126 -18.80 2.39 12.63
C ALA A 126 -19.06 2.47 14.15
N GLY A 127 -18.24 3.24 14.87
CA GLY A 127 -18.28 3.31 16.33
C GLY A 127 -16.91 3.38 17.00
N GLY A 128 -15.83 3.33 16.21
CA GLY A 128 -14.47 3.61 16.70
C GLY A 128 -13.74 2.45 17.38
N ASN A 129 -14.31 1.26 17.41
CA ASN A 129 -13.56 0.08 17.82
C ASN A 129 -12.72 -0.42 16.64
N THR A 130 -11.42 -0.53 16.83
CA THR A 130 -10.52 -1.21 15.88
C THR A 130 -10.85 -2.69 15.92
N ASP A 131 -11.35 -3.21 14.80
CA ASP A 131 -11.50 -4.65 14.63
C ASP A 131 -10.11 -5.30 14.47
N GLU A 132 -10.05 -6.62 14.65
CA GLU A 132 -8.81 -7.35 14.46
C GLU A 132 -8.29 -7.19 13.02
N PRO A 133 -6.94 -7.23 12.81
CA PRO A 133 -6.37 -7.18 11.48
C PRO A 133 -6.92 -8.30 10.58
N VAL A 134 -7.24 -7.95 9.35
CA VAL A 134 -7.62 -8.88 8.28
C VAL A 134 -6.44 -9.02 7.34
N TYR A 135 -6.02 -10.26 7.09
CA TYR A 135 -4.96 -10.58 6.15
C TYR A 135 -5.57 -11.02 4.82
N LEU A 136 -5.00 -10.56 3.72
CA LEU A 136 -5.47 -10.88 2.38
C LEU A 136 -4.34 -11.46 1.54
N ASP A 137 -4.70 -12.40 0.66
CA ASP A 137 -3.83 -12.84 -0.41
C ASP A 137 -3.79 -11.81 -1.58
N ALA A 138 -2.97 -12.07 -2.59
CA ALA A 138 -2.82 -11.17 -3.73
C ALA A 138 -4.11 -11.04 -4.59
N ALA A 139 -5.06 -11.96 -4.44
CA ALA A 139 -6.36 -11.90 -5.11
C ALA A 139 -7.45 -11.21 -4.25
N GLY A 140 -7.11 -10.72 -3.05
CA GLY A 140 -8.03 -10.08 -2.13
C GLY A 140 -8.85 -11.04 -1.28
N ASN A 141 -8.55 -12.34 -1.30
CA ASN A 141 -9.23 -13.31 -0.45
C ASN A 141 -8.71 -13.23 0.98
N ARG A 142 -9.63 -13.32 1.95
CA ARG A 142 -9.26 -13.35 3.37
C ARG A 142 -8.44 -14.60 3.71
N ILE A 143 -7.30 -14.40 4.34
CA ILE A 143 -6.50 -15.46 4.93
C ILE A 143 -6.92 -15.59 6.39
N ASN A 144 -7.41 -16.76 6.79
CA ASN A 144 -7.75 -17.00 8.18
C ASN A 144 -6.46 -17.06 9.03
N ASN A 145 -6.44 -16.39 10.19
CA ASN A 145 -5.30 -16.37 11.11
C ASN A 145 -4.79 -17.76 11.48
N LYS A 146 -5.68 -18.78 11.51
CA LYS A 146 -5.30 -20.17 11.76
C LYS A 146 -4.55 -20.82 10.60
N GLN A 147 -4.76 -20.33 9.39
CA GLN A 147 -4.15 -20.81 8.15
C GLN A 147 -2.80 -20.13 7.84
N LEU A 148 -2.46 -19.04 8.54
CA LEU A 148 -1.15 -18.42 8.42
C LEU A 148 -0.05 -19.41 8.73
N SER A 149 0.95 -19.49 7.85
CA SER A 149 2.14 -20.30 8.06
C SER A 149 2.91 -19.89 9.32
N LYS A 150 3.78 -20.75 9.81
CA LYS A 150 4.67 -20.39 10.92
C LYS A 150 5.55 -19.20 10.56
N GLU A 151 6.04 -19.14 9.32
CA GLU A 151 6.83 -18.04 8.80
C GLU A 151 6.03 -16.73 8.84
N ALA A 152 4.81 -16.71 8.30
CA ALA A 152 3.93 -15.54 8.31
C ALA A 152 3.68 -15.02 9.73
N LYS A 153 3.41 -15.92 10.69
CA LYS A 153 3.21 -15.53 12.10
C LYS A 153 4.47 -14.94 12.73
N THR A 154 5.63 -15.51 12.43
CA THR A 154 6.91 -14.96 12.90
C THR A 154 7.13 -13.58 12.32
N MET A 155 6.93 -13.38 11.00
CA MET A 155 7.10 -12.08 10.36
C MET A 155 6.13 -11.02 10.91
N LEU A 156 4.88 -11.39 11.18
CA LEU A 156 3.93 -10.47 11.82
C LEU A 156 4.37 -10.04 13.21
N HIS A 157 4.87 -10.98 14.00
CA HIS A 157 5.40 -10.70 15.34
C HIS A 157 6.63 -9.78 15.26
N ASP A 158 7.57 -10.07 14.37
CA ASP A 158 8.77 -9.26 14.16
C ASP A 158 8.39 -7.85 13.69
N TYR A 159 7.42 -7.73 12.77
CA TYR A 159 6.92 -6.44 12.33
C TYR A 159 6.32 -5.62 13.47
N GLN A 160 5.55 -6.25 14.35
CA GLN A 160 4.99 -5.58 15.54
C GLN A 160 6.10 -5.12 16.50
N LEU A 161 7.14 -5.93 16.70
CA LEU A 161 8.30 -5.54 17.52
C LEU A 161 9.07 -4.38 16.92
N ILE A 162 9.31 -4.40 15.60
CA ILE A 162 9.96 -3.31 14.87
C ILE A 162 9.16 -2.02 15.03
N GLN A 163 7.85 -2.06 14.76
CA GLN A 163 6.98 -0.89 14.91
C GLN A 163 6.96 -0.37 16.36
N TYR A 164 6.89 -1.27 17.33
CA TYR A 164 6.93 -0.88 18.73
C TYR A 164 8.25 -0.18 19.09
N ASP A 165 9.40 -0.76 18.70
CA ASP A 165 10.71 -0.20 19.01
C ASP A 165 10.90 1.18 18.38
N MET A 166 10.47 1.37 17.13
CA MET A 166 10.62 2.62 16.40
C MET A 166 9.69 3.74 16.88
N ASN A 167 8.49 3.43 17.41
CA ASN A 167 7.47 4.42 17.72
C ASN A 167 7.33 4.71 19.22
N VAL A 168 7.41 3.69 20.06
CA VAL A 168 7.09 3.77 21.51
C VAL A 168 8.22 3.22 22.37
N GLY A 169 9.02 2.33 21.82
CA GLY A 169 10.12 1.65 22.51
C GLY A 169 11.35 2.55 22.71
N LYS A 170 12.47 1.92 22.91
CA LYS A 170 13.75 2.63 23.14
C LYS A 170 14.56 2.88 21.86
N ASN A 171 13.98 2.56 20.70
CA ASN A 171 14.61 2.71 19.40
C ASN A 171 15.99 1.98 19.30
N TYR A 172 16.02 0.75 19.76
CA TYR A 172 17.24 -0.08 19.71
C TYR A 172 17.74 -0.33 18.29
N LEU A 173 16.84 -0.31 17.31
CA LEU A 173 17.19 -0.54 15.91
C LEU A 173 17.98 0.63 15.27
N LYS A 174 17.93 1.83 15.85
CA LYS A 174 18.52 3.04 15.29
C LYS A 174 20.00 2.90 14.93
N ASP A 175 20.80 2.28 15.81
CA ASP A 175 22.24 2.19 15.67
C ASP A 175 22.72 0.82 15.13
N THR A 176 21.82 0.01 14.60
CA THR A 176 22.13 -1.33 14.08
C THR A 176 22.37 -1.36 12.58
N GLY A 177 22.13 -0.26 11.86
CA GLY A 177 22.11 -0.22 10.40
C GLY A 177 20.84 -0.84 9.77
N PHE A 178 19.85 -1.23 10.58
CA PHE A 178 18.65 -1.92 10.09
C PHE A 178 17.79 -1.05 9.15
N VAL A 179 17.78 0.26 9.38
CA VAL A 179 17.05 1.24 8.57
C VAL A 179 17.93 1.98 7.58
N ASP A 180 19.24 1.74 7.60
CA ASP A 180 20.21 2.43 6.76
C ASP A 180 20.43 1.69 5.43
N LEU A 181 20.77 2.44 4.39
CA LEU A 181 21.24 1.83 3.15
C LEU A 181 22.58 1.11 3.39
N PRO A 182 22.75 -0.12 2.90
CA PRO A 182 24.03 -0.80 2.98
C PRO A 182 25.10 0.01 2.24
N GLN A 183 26.27 0.13 2.83
CA GLN A 183 27.42 0.81 2.23
C GLN A 183 27.96 0.07 1.00
#